data_104886b0847b6a71f18a13b62bdbabef
#
_entry.id   104886b0847b6a71f18a13b62bdbabef
#
_cell.length_a   1.000
_cell.length_b   1.000
_cell.length_c   1.000
_cell.angle_alpha   90.00
_cell.angle_beta   90.00
_cell.angle_gamma   90.00
#
_symmetry.space_group_name_H-M   'P 1'
#
loop_
_entity.id
_entity.type
_entity.pdbx_description
1 polymer ?
#
loop_
_entity_poly.entity_id
_entity_poly.type
_entity_poly.pdbx_seq_one_letter_code
_entity_poly.pdbx_strand_id
1 'polypeptide(L)'
;HQLEAMKIACDAIIIYAKRYSEYAREMAEKEENTARKQELLTIAHNCDVVPANPPQNYYQAIQMYWFVHIGVTTELNPWDAFSPGRLDQHLYPFYKVDVAEGSLDDDKALELLECLWVKFNNQPAPPKVGITLKESSTYTDFANINTGGIAPDGSDGVNEVSYLILDCMDEMRLLQPSSNVQISRKTPQSFVKRAC
;
A
#
# COMPACT_ATOMS: atom_id res chain seq x y z
N HIS A 1 -7.20 -4.35 -30.38
CA HIS A 1 -8.02 -5.02 -29.35
C HIS A 1 -7.32 -5.11 -27.99
N GLN A 2 -6.07 -5.70 -27.88
CA GLN A 2 -5.39 -5.81 -26.57
C GLN A 2 -5.07 -4.45 -25.95
N LEU A 3 -4.49 -3.52 -26.70
CA LEU A 3 -4.20 -2.16 -26.20
C LEU A 3 -5.48 -1.38 -25.83
N GLU A 4 -6.57 -1.61 -26.56
CA GLU A 4 -7.88 -1.03 -26.21
C GLU A 4 -8.40 -1.60 -24.88
N ALA A 5 -8.29 -2.92 -24.68
CA ALA A 5 -8.67 -3.56 -23.42
C ALA A 5 -7.83 -3.05 -22.23
N MET A 6 -6.51 -2.93 -22.42
CA MET A 6 -5.62 -2.34 -21.40
C MET A 6 -6.01 -0.89 -21.08
N LYS A 7 -6.32 -0.09 -22.11
CA LYS A 7 -6.79 1.29 -21.91
C LYS A 7 -8.08 1.34 -21.10
N ILE A 8 -9.06 0.50 -21.43
CA ILE A 8 -10.33 0.42 -20.70
C ILE A 8 -10.10 0.07 -19.22
N ALA A 9 -9.21 -0.89 -18.94
CA ALA A 9 -8.87 -1.25 -17.56
C ALA A 9 -8.22 -0.08 -16.79
N CYS A 10 -7.29 0.63 -17.41
CA CYS A 10 -6.69 1.83 -16.83
C CYS A 10 -7.72 2.94 -16.62
N ASP A 11 -8.57 3.22 -17.61
CA ASP A 11 -9.63 4.24 -17.51
C ASP A 11 -10.60 3.89 -16.36
N ALA A 12 -10.92 2.61 -16.15
CA ALA A 12 -11.80 2.17 -15.06
C ALA A 12 -11.22 2.48 -13.67
N ILE A 13 -9.93 2.21 -13.45
CA ILE A 13 -9.27 2.53 -12.17
C ILE A 13 -9.19 4.05 -11.98
N ILE A 14 -8.94 4.83 -13.03
CA ILE A 14 -8.92 6.29 -12.96
C ILE A 14 -10.31 6.83 -12.59
N ILE A 15 -11.38 6.31 -13.20
CA ILE A 15 -12.76 6.70 -12.88
C ILE A 15 -13.08 6.36 -11.42
N TYR A 16 -12.63 5.18 -10.95
CA TYR A 16 -12.80 4.77 -9.56
C TYR A 16 -12.12 5.76 -8.60
N ALA A 17 -10.86 6.13 -8.86
CA ALA A 17 -10.14 7.11 -8.06
C ALA A 17 -10.83 8.49 -8.03
N LYS A 18 -11.32 8.98 -9.18
CA LYS A 18 -12.05 10.25 -9.27
C LYS A 18 -13.31 10.27 -8.41
N ARG A 19 -14.06 9.17 -8.37
CA ARG A 19 -15.24 9.06 -7.48
C ARG A 19 -14.87 9.21 -6.00
N TYR A 20 -13.72 8.66 -5.59
CA TYR A 20 -13.22 8.85 -4.22
C TYR A 20 -12.75 10.28 -3.98
N SER A 21 -12.15 10.94 -4.97
CA SER A 21 -11.80 12.35 -4.87
C SER A 21 -13.03 13.22 -4.65
N GLU A 22 -14.09 13.03 -5.45
CA GLU A 22 -15.35 13.74 -5.32
C GLU A 22 -15.99 13.50 -3.93
N TYR A 23 -16.08 12.23 -3.52
CA TYR A 23 -16.63 11.87 -2.23
C TYR A 23 -15.84 12.44 -1.04
N ALA A 24 -14.51 12.43 -1.11
CA ALA A 24 -13.68 13.04 -0.06
C ALA A 24 -13.90 14.58 0.04
N ARG A 25 -14.12 15.27 -1.09
CA ARG A 25 -14.49 16.70 -1.08
C ARG A 25 -15.85 16.92 -0.46
N GLU A 26 -16.85 16.12 -0.81
CA GLU A 26 -18.19 16.22 -0.19
C GLU A 26 -18.13 15.99 1.33
N MET A 27 -17.29 15.07 1.79
CA MET A 27 -17.06 14.87 3.22
C MET A 27 -16.36 16.07 3.85
N ALA A 28 -15.36 16.65 3.18
CA ALA A 28 -14.63 17.81 3.67
C ALA A 28 -15.52 19.06 3.80
N GLU A 29 -16.51 19.23 2.92
CA GLU A 29 -17.47 20.33 3.02
C GLU A 29 -18.33 20.27 4.29
N LYS A 30 -18.62 19.05 4.76
CA LYS A 30 -19.45 18.78 5.94
C LYS A 30 -18.65 18.66 7.24
N GLU A 31 -17.32 18.59 7.13
CA GLU A 31 -16.43 18.37 8.27
C GLU A 31 -16.17 19.70 9.00
N GLU A 32 -16.44 19.71 10.30
CA GLU A 32 -16.23 20.86 11.18
C GLU A 32 -14.82 20.90 11.77
N ASN A 33 -14.19 19.72 11.94
CA ASN A 33 -12.80 19.65 12.42
C ASN A 33 -11.84 20.07 11.32
N THR A 34 -11.13 21.16 11.52
CA THR A 34 -10.22 21.74 10.53
C THR A 34 -9.10 20.79 10.11
N ALA A 35 -8.53 20.03 11.06
CA ALA A 35 -7.46 19.07 10.77
C ALA A 35 -8.00 17.93 9.89
N ARG A 36 -9.14 17.35 10.27
CA ARG A 36 -9.78 16.28 9.50
C ARG A 36 -10.21 16.74 8.11
N LYS A 37 -10.74 17.96 8.01
CA LYS A 37 -11.07 18.58 6.73
C LYS A 37 -9.86 18.67 5.80
N GLN A 38 -8.71 19.08 6.33
CA GLN A 38 -7.47 19.16 5.55
C GLN A 38 -6.99 17.79 5.10
N GLU A 39 -7.10 16.75 5.95
CA GLU A 39 -6.80 15.36 5.57
C GLU A 39 -7.69 14.88 4.42
N LEU A 40 -9.00 15.14 4.48
CA LEU A 40 -9.94 14.78 3.42
C LEU A 40 -9.61 15.48 2.10
N LEU A 41 -9.21 16.74 2.14
CA LEU A 41 -8.79 17.50 0.96
C LEU A 41 -7.47 16.94 0.38
N THR A 42 -6.55 16.49 1.25
CA THR A 42 -5.31 15.82 0.84
C THR A 42 -5.62 14.49 0.15
N ILE A 43 -6.51 13.68 0.72
CA ILE A 43 -6.98 12.43 0.11
C ILE A 43 -7.60 12.71 -1.26
N ALA A 44 -8.48 13.71 -1.35
CA ALA A 44 -9.11 14.10 -2.61
C ALA A 44 -8.08 14.49 -3.68
N HIS A 45 -7.09 15.31 -3.30
CA HIS A 45 -6.00 15.70 -4.20
C HIS A 45 -5.20 14.48 -4.67
N ASN A 46 -4.82 13.59 -3.76
CA ASN A 46 -4.08 12.38 -4.12
C ASN A 46 -4.87 11.50 -5.11
N CYS A 47 -6.18 11.35 -4.90
CA CYS A 47 -7.07 10.61 -5.80
C CYS A 47 -7.23 11.28 -7.18
N ASP A 48 -7.02 12.58 -7.32
CA ASP A 48 -6.98 13.27 -8.61
C ASP A 48 -5.67 13.03 -9.37
N VAL A 49 -4.56 12.92 -8.63
CA VAL A 49 -3.23 12.74 -9.21
C VAL A 49 -3.04 11.28 -9.61
N VAL A 50 -3.22 10.36 -8.69
CA VAL A 50 -3.00 8.92 -8.91
C VAL A 50 -4.34 8.17 -9.01
N PRO A 51 -4.44 7.13 -9.84
CA PRO A 51 -3.41 6.49 -10.67
C PRO A 51 -3.29 7.08 -12.08
N ALA A 52 -3.92 8.20 -12.37
CA ALA A 52 -3.88 8.81 -13.72
C ALA A 52 -2.47 9.31 -14.09
N ASN A 53 -1.68 9.71 -13.09
CA ASN A 53 -0.31 10.19 -13.23
C ASN A 53 0.63 9.42 -12.29
N PRO A 54 1.95 9.48 -12.52
CA PRO A 54 2.93 8.95 -11.59
C PRO A 54 2.82 9.62 -10.21
N PRO A 55 3.04 8.88 -9.11
CA PRO A 55 3.07 9.45 -7.78
C PRO A 55 4.26 10.42 -7.63
N GLN A 56 4.06 11.48 -6.88
CA GLN A 56 5.04 12.55 -6.66
C GLN A 56 5.64 12.50 -5.25
N ASN A 57 5.00 11.81 -4.31
CA ASN A 57 5.40 11.70 -2.92
C ASN A 57 5.04 10.32 -2.34
N TYR A 58 5.48 10.08 -1.11
CA TYR A 58 5.28 8.82 -0.41
C TYR A 58 3.81 8.44 -0.24
N TYR A 59 2.96 9.41 0.15
CA TYR A 59 1.52 9.15 0.31
C TYR A 59 0.87 8.77 -1.03
N GLN A 60 1.18 9.48 -2.10
CA GLN A 60 0.67 9.16 -3.44
C GLN A 60 1.17 7.80 -3.94
N ALA A 61 2.40 7.42 -3.61
CA ALA A 61 2.94 6.10 -3.97
C ALA A 61 2.14 4.97 -3.30
N ILE A 62 1.82 5.10 -2.01
CA ILE A 62 0.96 4.16 -1.28
C ILE A 62 -0.46 4.15 -1.87
N GLN A 63 -1.04 5.33 -2.14
CA GLN A 63 -2.39 5.44 -2.69
C GLN A 63 -2.48 4.84 -4.10
N MET A 64 -1.48 5.07 -4.95
CA MET A 64 -1.41 4.48 -6.29
C MET A 64 -1.33 2.95 -6.21
N TYR A 65 -0.45 2.45 -5.35
CA TYR A 65 -0.36 0.99 -5.14
C TYR A 65 -1.72 0.41 -4.75
N TRP A 66 -2.42 1.04 -3.79
CA TRP A 66 -3.71 0.55 -3.33
C TRP A 66 -4.78 0.53 -4.44
N PHE A 67 -4.85 1.55 -5.29
CA PHE A 67 -5.79 1.56 -6.42
C PHE A 67 -5.52 0.42 -7.40
N VAL A 68 -4.26 0.17 -7.73
CA VAL A 68 -3.88 -0.94 -8.61
C VAL A 68 -4.19 -2.28 -7.93
N HIS A 69 -3.84 -2.42 -6.66
CA HIS A 69 -4.08 -3.63 -5.87
C HIS A 69 -5.57 -4.00 -5.85
N ILE A 70 -6.44 -3.06 -5.48
CA ILE A 70 -7.89 -3.33 -5.42
C ILE A 70 -8.48 -3.62 -6.81
N GLY A 71 -8.01 -2.95 -7.85
CA GLY A 71 -8.44 -3.23 -9.21
C GLY A 71 -8.08 -4.64 -9.66
N VAL A 72 -6.86 -5.08 -9.39
CA VAL A 72 -6.40 -6.43 -9.73
C VAL A 72 -7.12 -7.50 -8.90
N THR A 73 -7.21 -7.34 -7.59
CA THR A 73 -7.84 -8.33 -6.71
C THR A 73 -9.34 -8.46 -6.96
N THR A 74 -10.01 -7.37 -7.37
CA THR A 74 -11.45 -7.40 -7.68
C THR A 74 -11.74 -8.07 -9.01
N GLU A 75 -10.94 -7.81 -10.04
CA GLU A 75 -11.24 -8.23 -11.41
C GLU A 75 -10.57 -9.56 -11.79
N LEU A 76 -9.31 -9.77 -11.41
CA LEU A 76 -8.53 -10.90 -11.90
C LEU A 76 -8.41 -12.03 -10.90
N ASN A 77 -8.24 -11.72 -9.65
CA ASN A 77 -7.91 -12.71 -8.64
C ASN A 77 -8.49 -12.37 -7.26
N PRO A 78 -9.80 -12.49 -7.09
CA PRO A 78 -10.45 -12.09 -5.84
C PRO A 78 -10.16 -13.00 -4.66
N TRP A 79 -9.52 -14.15 -4.90
CA TRP A 79 -9.31 -15.19 -3.90
C TRP A 79 -7.86 -15.42 -3.50
N ASP A 80 -6.94 -15.36 -4.45
CA ASP A 80 -5.53 -15.64 -4.21
C ASP A 80 -4.76 -14.34 -3.96
N ALA A 81 -3.60 -14.46 -3.31
CA ALA A 81 -2.76 -13.33 -2.98
C ALA A 81 -2.29 -12.55 -4.22
N PHE A 82 -2.45 -11.25 -4.18
CA PHE A 82 -1.76 -10.34 -5.06
C PHE A 82 -0.75 -9.54 -4.23
N SER A 83 0.49 -9.98 -4.27
CA SER A 83 1.54 -9.49 -3.37
C SER A 83 2.25 -8.26 -3.95
N PRO A 84 2.50 -7.20 -3.15
CA PRO A 84 3.24 -6.02 -3.61
C PRO A 84 4.73 -6.30 -3.86
N GLY A 85 5.21 -7.49 -3.51
CA GLY A 85 6.62 -7.82 -3.59
C GLY A 85 7.46 -7.03 -2.60
N ARG A 86 8.53 -6.40 -3.05
CA ARG A 86 9.49 -5.66 -2.22
C ARG A 86 9.01 -4.23 -1.99
N LEU A 87 8.00 -4.09 -1.14
CA LEU A 87 7.31 -2.80 -0.89
C LEU A 87 8.27 -1.71 -0.38
N ASP A 88 9.24 -2.07 0.46
CA ASP A 88 10.28 -1.17 0.94
C ASP A 88 11.09 -0.54 -0.19
N GLN A 89 11.46 -1.33 -1.21
CA GLN A 89 12.21 -0.83 -2.37
C GLN A 89 11.36 0.09 -3.25
N HIS A 90 10.06 -0.16 -3.36
CA HIS A 90 9.16 0.65 -4.16
C HIS A 90 8.86 1.98 -3.51
N LEU A 91 8.74 2.04 -2.18
CA LEU A 91 8.38 3.23 -1.44
C LEU A 91 9.59 4.09 -1.06
N TYR A 92 10.77 3.50 -0.90
CA TYR A 92 11.96 4.19 -0.41
C TYR A 92 12.36 5.43 -1.22
N PRO A 93 12.33 5.45 -2.56
CA PRO A 93 12.69 6.66 -3.32
C PRO A 93 11.85 7.88 -2.95
N PHE A 94 10.54 7.69 -2.72
CA PHE A 94 9.62 8.76 -2.32
C PHE A 94 9.85 9.16 -0.87
N TYR A 95 9.94 8.20 0.04
CA TYR A 95 10.25 8.44 1.45
C TYR A 95 11.52 9.30 1.61
N LYS A 96 12.60 8.91 0.95
CA LYS A 96 13.87 9.60 1.03
C LYS A 96 13.79 11.06 0.60
N VAL A 97 13.05 11.36 -0.47
CA VAL A 97 12.86 12.73 -0.97
C VAL A 97 12.02 13.53 0.00
N ASP A 98 10.87 13.01 0.42
CA ASP A 98 9.94 13.72 1.29
C ASP A 98 10.53 14.02 2.66
N VAL A 99 11.32 13.09 3.23
CA VAL A 99 12.04 13.32 4.50
C VAL A 99 13.14 14.39 4.32
N ALA A 100 13.89 14.34 3.22
CA ALA A 100 14.93 15.34 2.95
C ALA A 100 14.36 16.75 2.75
N GLU A 101 13.13 16.86 2.22
CA GLU A 101 12.40 18.11 2.05
C GLU A 101 11.65 18.57 3.31
N GLY A 102 11.58 17.72 4.33
CA GLY A 102 10.87 17.98 5.59
C GLY A 102 9.34 17.94 5.45
N SER A 103 8.82 17.33 4.38
CA SER A 103 7.38 17.14 4.15
C SER A 103 6.82 15.85 4.77
N LEU A 104 7.71 14.94 5.18
CA LEU A 104 7.40 13.66 5.82
C LEU A 104 8.37 13.42 6.98
N ASP A 105 7.86 12.85 8.07
CA ASP A 105 8.65 12.27 9.17
C ASP A 105 8.34 10.77 9.31
N ASP A 106 9.10 10.10 10.18
CA ASP A 106 8.96 8.66 10.40
C ASP A 106 7.60 8.29 10.98
N ASP A 107 7.07 9.10 11.91
CA ASP A 107 5.77 8.86 12.54
C ASP A 107 4.64 8.91 11.50
N LYS A 108 4.67 9.91 10.62
CA LYS A 108 3.68 10.02 9.54
C LYS A 108 3.86 8.95 8.47
N ALA A 109 5.10 8.56 8.16
CA ALA A 109 5.37 7.46 7.23
C ALA A 109 4.84 6.13 7.79
N LEU A 110 5.02 5.88 9.09
CA LEU A 110 4.50 4.72 9.80
C LEU A 110 2.96 4.72 9.79
N GLU A 111 2.31 5.83 10.16
CA GLU A 111 0.85 5.97 10.12
C GLU A 111 0.26 5.64 8.74
N LEU A 112 0.91 6.06 7.66
CA LEU A 112 0.45 5.75 6.30
C LEU A 112 0.59 4.26 5.96
N LEU A 113 1.65 3.59 6.45
CA LEU A 113 1.78 2.14 6.34
C LEU A 113 0.71 1.42 7.14
N GLU A 114 0.43 1.84 8.36
CA GLU A 114 -0.63 1.28 9.20
C GLU A 114 -2.00 1.38 8.53
N CYS A 115 -2.30 2.53 7.90
CA CYS A 115 -3.49 2.70 7.08
C CYS A 115 -3.55 1.68 5.93
N LEU A 116 -2.42 1.41 5.27
CA LEU A 116 -2.33 0.40 4.22
C LEU A 116 -2.53 -1.02 4.78
N TRP A 117 -1.96 -1.34 5.95
CA TRP A 117 -2.16 -2.63 6.64
C TRP A 117 -3.62 -2.88 6.99
N VAL A 118 -4.33 -1.86 7.49
CA VAL A 118 -5.78 -1.94 7.72
C VAL A 118 -6.52 -2.25 6.41
N LYS A 119 -6.11 -1.65 5.29
CA LYS A 119 -6.72 -1.93 3.99
C LYS A 119 -6.52 -3.38 3.55
N PHE A 120 -5.32 -3.92 3.68
CA PHE A 120 -5.05 -5.33 3.38
C PHE A 120 -5.89 -6.27 4.25
N ASN A 121 -5.94 -6.01 5.56
CA ASN A 121 -6.67 -6.87 6.48
C ASN A 121 -8.20 -6.80 6.29
N ASN A 122 -8.72 -5.65 5.88
CA ASN A 122 -10.16 -5.41 5.72
C ASN A 122 -10.67 -5.64 4.29
N GLN A 123 -9.78 -5.96 3.34
CA GLN A 123 -10.19 -6.28 1.98
C GLN A 123 -10.68 -7.73 1.93
N PRO A 124 -11.99 -7.97 1.86
CA PRO A 124 -12.49 -9.33 1.78
C PRO A 124 -12.22 -9.91 0.39
N ALA A 125 -11.66 -11.09 0.34
CA ALA A 125 -11.64 -11.89 -0.87
C ALA A 125 -13.02 -12.58 -1.02
N PRO A 126 -13.76 -12.37 -2.12
CA PRO A 126 -15.01 -13.08 -2.34
C PRO A 126 -14.75 -14.60 -2.37
N PRO A 127 -15.57 -15.42 -1.69
CA PRO A 127 -15.38 -16.86 -1.71
C PRO A 127 -15.57 -17.41 -3.13
N LYS A 128 -14.73 -18.36 -3.51
CA LYS A 128 -14.94 -19.13 -4.75
C LYS A 128 -16.27 -19.84 -4.70
N VAL A 129 -16.91 -19.99 -5.86
CA VAL A 129 -18.15 -20.77 -5.95
C VAL A 129 -17.92 -22.18 -5.36
N GLY A 130 -18.76 -22.57 -4.40
CA GLY A 130 -18.68 -23.87 -3.73
C GLY A 130 -17.83 -23.93 -2.47
N ILE A 131 -17.18 -22.81 -2.08
CA ILE A 131 -16.45 -22.72 -0.81
C ILE A 131 -17.28 -21.90 0.17
N THR A 132 -17.49 -22.45 1.37
CA THR A 132 -18.26 -21.78 2.42
C THR A 132 -17.40 -20.90 3.30
N LEU A 133 -18.02 -19.97 4.02
CA LEU A 133 -17.39 -19.14 5.04
C LEU A 133 -16.61 -19.97 6.07
N LYS A 134 -17.10 -21.16 6.40
CA LYS A 134 -16.47 -22.07 7.35
C LYS A 134 -15.15 -22.67 6.85
N GLU A 135 -15.01 -22.82 5.54
CA GLU A 135 -13.82 -23.40 4.90
C GLU A 135 -12.73 -22.38 4.62
N SER A 136 -13.10 -21.09 4.50
CA SER A 136 -12.17 -19.99 4.30
C SER A 136 -12.21 -19.06 5.51
N SER A 137 -11.36 -19.31 6.48
CA SER A 137 -11.43 -18.67 7.81
C SER A 137 -11.06 -17.17 7.83
N THR A 138 -10.29 -16.67 6.86
CA THR A 138 -9.77 -15.30 6.92
C THR A 138 -10.46 -14.33 5.97
N TYR A 139 -10.92 -14.75 4.81
CA TYR A 139 -11.57 -13.91 3.79
C TYR A 139 -10.77 -12.67 3.38
N THR A 140 -9.47 -12.71 3.50
CA THR A 140 -8.55 -11.67 3.03
C THR A 140 -7.82 -12.12 1.78
N ASP A 141 -7.18 -11.19 1.08
CA ASP A 141 -6.48 -11.49 -0.17
C ASP A 141 -5.13 -12.20 0.00
N PHE A 142 -4.71 -12.51 1.22
CA PHE A 142 -3.44 -13.18 1.55
C PHE A 142 -2.18 -12.48 0.99
N ALA A 143 -2.22 -11.17 0.85
CA ALA A 143 -1.08 -10.39 0.37
C ALA A 143 0.18 -10.67 1.21
N ASN A 144 1.33 -10.78 0.54
CA ASN A 144 2.60 -11.07 1.15
C ASN A 144 3.62 -9.95 0.86
N ILE A 145 4.06 -9.28 1.91
CA ILE A 145 5.03 -8.18 1.84
C ILE A 145 6.44 -8.75 1.97
N ASN A 146 7.35 -8.35 1.10
CA ASN A 146 8.77 -8.68 1.20
C ASN A 146 9.58 -7.45 1.59
N THR A 147 10.53 -7.61 2.51
CA THR A 147 11.43 -6.55 2.98
C THR A 147 12.89 -6.99 2.94
N GLY A 148 13.78 -6.04 2.75
CA GLY A 148 15.22 -6.28 2.72
C GLY A 148 15.71 -7.01 1.46
N GLY A 149 16.67 -7.93 1.63
CA GLY A 149 17.27 -8.71 0.54
C GLY A 149 18.37 -7.96 -0.19
N ILE A 150 18.61 -8.30 -1.45
CA ILE A 150 19.69 -7.75 -2.28
C ILE A 150 19.09 -6.86 -3.37
N ALA A 151 19.65 -5.67 -3.54
CA ALA A 151 19.30 -4.74 -4.62
C ALA A 151 19.83 -5.25 -5.99
N PRO A 152 19.31 -4.71 -7.13
CA PRO A 152 19.72 -5.17 -8.47
C PRO A 152 21.22 -5.05 -8.76
N ASP A 153 21.92 -4.11 -8.12
CA ASP A 153 23.39 -3.93 -8.23
C ASP A 153 24.18 -4.87 -7.31
N GLY A 154 23.52 -5.74 -6.57
CA GLY A 154 24.10 -6.66 -5.62
C GLY A 154 24.45 -6.03 -4.25
N SER A 155 24.07 -4.79 -3.98
CA SER A 155 24.18 -4.17 -2.65
C SER A 155 23.11 -4.69 -1.69
N ASP A 156 23.21 -4.31 -0.42
CA ASP A 156 22.15 -4.57 0.56
C ASP A 156 20.90 -3.75 0.20
N GLY A 157 19.74 -4.38 0.29
CA GLY A 157 18.45 -3.75 -0.03
C GLY A 157 17.71 -3.19 1.18
N VAL A 158 18.23 -3.40 2.40
CA VAL A 158 17.61 -2.85 3.62
C VAL A 158 17.71 -1.32 3.61
N ASN A 159 16.62 -0.66 3.90
CA ASN A 159 16.51 0.79 3.98
C ASN A 159 15.57 1.18 5.14
N GLU A 160 15.37 2.47 5.37
CA GLU A 160 14.56 3.00 6.47
C GLU A 160 13.11 2.48 6.40
N VAL A 161 12.54 2.39 5.21
CA VAL A 161 11.17 1.84 5.03
C VAL A 161 11.11 0.36 5.40
N SER A 162 12.22 -0.39 5.25
CA SER A 162 12.27 -1.79 5.71
C SER A 162 12.07 -1.89 7.22
N TYR A 163 12.62 -0.96 8.00
CA TYR A 163 12.41 -0.88 9.45
C TYR A 163 10.99 -0.44 9.79
N LEU A 164 10.48 0.61 9.13
CA LEU A 164 9.10 1.07 9.34
C LEU A 164 8.06 -0.03 9.06
N ILE A 165 8.31 -0.90 8.09
CA ILE A 165 7.43 -2.06 7.84
C ILE A 165 7.47 -3.05 9.00
N LEU A 166 8.64 -3.29 9.61
CA LEU A 166 8.73 -4.16 10.80
C LEU A 166 8.02 -3.51 12.01
N ASP A 167 8.16 -2.21 12.17
CA ASP A 167 7.50 -1.46 13.23
C ASP A 167 5.98 -1.49 13.06
N CYS A 168 5.48 -1.24 11.85
CA CYS A 168 4.07 -1.38 11.49
C CYS A 168 3.51 -2.77 11.81
N MET A 169 4.26 -3.83 11.51
CA MET A 169 3.85 -5.21 11.84
C MET A 169 3.76 -5.46 13.33
N ASP A 170 4.74 -4.97 14.11
CA ASP A 170 4.77 -5.15 15.57
C ASP A 170 3.64 -4.37 16.26
N GLU A 171 3.33 -3.18 15.78
CA GLU A 171 2.26 -2.35 16.33
C GLU A 171 0.87 -2.85 15.95
N MET A 172 0.65 -3.14 14.67
CA MET A 172 -0.67 -3.50 14.15
C MET A 172 -1.10 -4.93 14.50
N ARG A 173 -0.17 -5.90 14.51
CA ARG A 173 -0.42 -7.33 14.82
C ARG A 173 -1.62 -7.92 14.10
N LEU A 174 -1.82 -7.53 12.85
CA LEU A 174 -2.93 -8.01 12.03
C LEU A 174 -2.63 -9.40 11.44
N LEU A 175 -3.68 -10.14 11.15
CA LEU A 175 -3.56 -11.46 10.51
C LEU A 175 -3.00 -11.36 9.09
N GLN A 176 -3.33 -10.29 8.39
CA GLN A 176 -2.87 -9.96 7.05
C GLN A 176 -2.48 -8.48 6.96
N PRO A 177 -1.51 -8.13 6.11
CA PRO A 177 -0.72 -8.98 5.21
C PRO A 177 0.33 -9.81 5.93
N SER A 178 0.69 -10.97 5.35
CA SER A 178 1.87 -11.70 5.79
C SER A 178 3.14 -10.95 5.36
N SER A 179 4.22 -11.10 6.11
CA SER A 179 5.49 -10.45 5.75
C SER A 179 6.67 -11.42 5.80
N ASN A 180 7.53 -11.29 4.79
CA ASN A 180 8.77 -12.05 4.68
C ASN A 180 9.97 -11.10 4.77
N VAL A 181 10.90 -11.44 5.64
CA VAL A 181 12.19 -10.77 5.73
C VAL A 181 13.22 -11.55 4.91
N GLN A 182 13.76 -10.89 3.90
CA GLN A 182 14.80 -11.45 3.05
C GLN A 182 16.18 -11.14 3.62
N ILE A 183 16.91 -12.18 3.99
CA ILE A 183 18.23 -12.06 4.62
C ILE A 183 19.31 -12.52 3.64
N SER A 184 20.39 -11.78 3.57
CA SER A 184 21.60 -12.09 2.83
C SER A 184 22.82 -11.96 3.74
N ARG A 185 24.01 -12.30 3.21
CA ARG A 185 25.28 -12.08 3.93
C ARG A 185 25.60 -10.58 4.12
N LYS A 186 24.95 -9.70 3.37
CA LYS A 186 25.13 -8.24 3.42
C LYS A 186 24.14 -7.56 4.35
N THR A 187 23.10 -8.26 4.79
CA THR A 187 22.04 -7.70 5.63
C THR A 187 22.60 -7.21 6.97
N PRO A 188 22.30 -5.96 7.39
CA PRO A 188 22.76 -5.42 8.67
C PRO A 188 22.26 -6.26 9.85
N GLN A 189 23.12 -6.48 10.83
CA GLN A 189 22.76 -7.21 12.06
C GLN A 189 21.65 -6.51 12.85
N SER A 190 21.56 -5.18 12.78
CA SER A 190 20.47 -4.40 13.37
C SER A 190 19.11 -4.81 12.80
N PHE A 191 19.04 -4.96 11.46
CA PHE A 191 17.81 -5.37 10.79
C PHE A 191 17.41 -6.81 11.15
N VAL A 192 18.38 -7.73 11.16
CA VAL A 192 18.12 -9.12 11.57
C VAL A 192 17.60 -9.18 13.00
N LYS A 193 18.21 -8.41 13.93
CA LYS A 193 17.76 -8.35 15.33
C LYS A 193 16.36 -7.73 15.48
N ARG A 194 15.99 -6.74 14.64
CA ARG A 194 14.66 -6.14 14.68
C ARG A 194 13.59 -7.08 14.13
N ALA A 195 13.95 -7.94 13.19
CA ALA A 195 13.07 -8.92 12.55
C ALA A 195 12.83 -10.19 13.38
N CYS A 196 13.64 -10.45 14.42
CA CYS A 196 13.51 -11.60 15.33
C CYS A 196 12.73 -11.25 16.59
#